data_7f69a37eb00552885250ecfb5d159359
#
_entry.id   7f69a37eb00552885250ecfb5d159359
#
_cell.length_a   1.000
_cell.length_b   1.000
_cell.length_c   1.000
_cell.angle_alpha   90.00
_cell.angle_beta   90.00
_cell.angle_gamma   90.00
#
_symmetry.space_group_name_H-M   'P 1'
#
loop_
_entity.id
_entity.type
_entity.pdbx_description
1 polymer ?
#
loop_
_entity_poly.entity_id
_entity_poly.type
_entity_poly.pdbx_seq_one_letter_code
_entity_poly.pdbx_strand_id
1 'polypeptide(L)'
;MAEKRDYYEVLGIPKTATEAEIKKAFRTTAKKYHPDMHPGDKECEEKFKEAQEAYAVLSDPEKRRQYDQFGHAAFDGGAGGAGGFDFSGMDMGDIFGDIFGDFFGGGRRNSNNNGPAQGASVRLTVRITFEEAVFGCSKELEFPYKEECKTCHGTGAKPGTSPETCSKCGGKGKVVYSQQSLFGMMQNVQTCPDCGGTGKVIREKCPDCRGTGYISKKVRKTVEIPAGIDNGQSVRVRGYGEPGRNGGPRGDLLVEVLVSRSNAFERQDMNIFSNASISFGIAALGGDIRIRTVDGDIIYTVAPGTQSGTRIRLKGKGVPSIRNKAVRGDHYVCLLYTSPS
;
A
#
# COMPACT_ATOMS: atom_id res chain seq x y z
N MET A 1 -39.47 5.60 26.15
CA MET A 1 -38.13 5.98 25.61
C MET A 1 -37.13 5.42 26.60
N ALA A 2 -36.24 4.54 26.19
CA ALA A 2 -35.18 4.03 27.07
C ALA A 2 -34.24 5.19 27.43
N GLU A 3 -34.05 5.40 28.72
CA GLU A 3 -33.16 6.43 29.25
C GLU A 3 -31.70 6.06 28.84
N LYS A 4 -31.05 6.89 28.03
CA LYS A 4 -29.63 6.67 27.63
C LYS A 4 -28.75 6.68 28.87
N ARG A 5 -27.86 5.69 29.01
CA ARG A 5 -26.90 5.61 30.12
C ARG A 5 -25.85 6.71 30.03
N ASP A 6 -25.36 7.18 31.19
CA ASP A 6 -24.26 8.16 31.25
C ASP A 6 -23.02 7.63 30.53
N TYR A 7 -22.41 8.43 29.65
CA TYR A 7 -21.23 8.05 28.87
C TYR A 7 -20.02 7.67 29.74
N TYR A 8 -19.90 8.24 30.90
CA TYR A 8 -18.85 7.85 31.87
C TYR A 8 -19.12 6.46 32.44
N GLU A 9 -20.38 6.11 32.69
CA GLU A 9 -20.79 4.77 33.14
C GLU A 9 -20.62 3.72 32.04
N VAL A 10 -20.92 4.07 30.80
CA VAL A 10 -20.75 3.18 29.64
C VAL A 10 -19.28 2.79 29.48
N LEU A 11 -18.35 3.71 29.68
CA LEU A 11 -16.90 3.45 29.63
C LEU A 11 -16.33 2.94 30.96
N GLY A 12 -17.12 2.97 32.07
CA GLY A 12 -16.67 2.54 33.40
C GLY A 12 -15.59 3.42 34.01
N ILE A 13 -15.66 4.74 33.79
CA ILE A 13 -14.67 5.73 34.24
C ILE A 13 -15.34 6.85 35.08
N PRO A 14 -14.61 7.51 36.00
CA PRO A 14 -15.12 8.65 36.72
C PRO A 14 -15.17 9.91 35.83
N LYS A 15 -16.04 10.87 36.18
CA LYS A 15 -16.15 12.17 35.47
C LYS A 15 -14.85 12.98 35.49
N THR A 16 -13.94 12.67 36.37
CA THR A 16 -12.61 13.30 36.49
C THR A 16 -11.54 12.63 35.63
N ALA A 17 -11.89 11.59 34.88
CA ALA A 17 -10.93 10.84 34.07
C ALA A 17 -10.20 11.71 33.05
N THR A 18 -8.93 11.45 32.89
CA THR A 18 -8.06 12.10 31.90
C THR A 18 -8.33 11.55 30.50
N GLU A 19 -7.94 12.27 29.46
CA GLU A 19 -8.06 11.84 28.07
C GLU A 19 -7.38 10.47 27.83
N ALA A 20 -6.24 10.23 28.45
CA ALA A 20 -5.52 8.96 28.37
C ALA A 20 -6.33 7.78 28.98
N GLU A 21 -7.03 8.03 30.08
CA GLU A 21 -7.89 7.05 30.75
C GLU A 21 -9.13 6.78 29.93
N ILE A 22 -9.78 7.78 29.37
CA ILE A 22 -10.92 7.65 28.45
C ILE A 22 -10.53 6.76 27.25
N LYS A 23 -9.38 7.05 26.62
CA LYS A 23 -8.87 6.28 25.50
C LYS A 23 -8.54 4.82 25.86
N LYS A 24 -7.99 4.60 27.06
CA LYS A 24 -7.68 3.25 27.56
C LYS A 24 -8.96 2.45 27.85
N ALA A 25 -9.95 3.07 28.51
CA ALA A 25 -11.23 2.47 28.82
C ALA A 25 -11.97 2.08 27.55
N PHE A 26 -12.06 2.98 26.57
CA PHE A 26 -12.66 2.69 25.27
C PHE A 26 -12.02 1.47 24.58
N ARG A 27 -10.67 1.42 24.51
CA ARG A 27 -9.98 0.27 23.91
C ARG A 27 -10.30 -1.06 24.60
N THR A 28 -10.43 -1.04 25.90
CA THR A 28 -10.76 -2.23 26.70
C THR A 28 -12.19 -2.69 26.40
N THR A 29 -13.15 -1.75 26.40
CA THR A 29 -14.56 -2.01 26.14
C THR A 29 -14.78 -2.43 24.68
N ALA A 30 -14.16 -1.76 23.74
CA ALA A 30 -14.22 -2.09 22.32
C ALA A 30 -13.66 -3.49 22.02
N LYS A 31 -12.54 -3.88 22.65
CA LYS A 31 -11.99 -5.24 22.51
C LYS A 31 -12.91 -6.29 23.12
N LYS A 32 -13.57 -5.99 24.24
CA LYS A 32 -14.45 -6.90 24.95
C LYS A 32 -15.74 -7.20 24.19
N TYR A 33 -16.32 -6.20 23.50
CA TYR A 33 -17.59 -6.31 22.78
C TYR A 33 -17.43 -6.22 21.26
N HIS A 34 -16.23 -6.52 20.73
CA HIS A 34 -15.98 -6.47 19.29
C HIS A 34 -16.85 -7.49 18.54
N PRO A 35 -17.50 -7.10 17.42
CA PRO A 35 -18.37 -8.00 16.67
C PRO A 35 -17.66 -9.24 16.13
N ASP A 36 -16.36 -9.17 15.83
CA ASP A 36 -15.57 -10.34 15.41
C ASP A 36 -15.38 -11.38 16.53
N MET A 37 -15.43 -10.95 17.78
CA MET A 37 -15.31 -11.85 18.93
C MET A 37 -16.66 -12.44 19.36
N HIS A 38 -17.77 -11.78 19.01
CA HIS A 38 -19.14 -12.14 19.35
C HIS A 38 -20.05 -12.03 18.13
N PRO A 39 -19.86 -12.83 17.08
CA PRO A 39 -20.63 -12.73 15.86
C PRO A 39 -22.11 -13.08 16.12
N GLY A 40 -23.02 -12.15 15.81
CA GLY A 40 -24.46 -12.33 15.95
C GLY A 40 -25.07 -12.03 17.33
N ASP A 41 -24.29 -11.59 18.31
CA ASP A 41 -24.77 -11.18 19.63
C ASP A 41 -25.18 -9.70 19.62
N LYS A 42 -26.50 -9.46 19.60
CA LYS A 42 -27.09 -8.12 19.58
C LYS A 42 -26.76 -7.28 20.81
N GLU A 43 -26.67 -7.92 21.99
CA GLU A 43 -26.32 -7.18 23.22
C GLU A 43 -24.87 -6.68 23.21
N CYS A 44 -23.96 -7.47 22.67
CA CYS A 44 -22.58 -7.06 22.48
C CYS A 44 -22.45 -5.94 21.45
N GLU A 45 -23.24 -6.02 20.38
CA GLU A 45 -23.30 -4.99 19.35
C GLU A 45 -23.84 -3.65 19.88
N GLU A 46 -24.90 -3.67 20.69
CA GLU A 46 -25.46 -2.47 21.33
C GLU A 46 -24.47 -1.85 22.31
N LYS A 47 -23.82 -2.64 23.17
CA LYS A 47 -22.80 -2.16 24.10
C LYS A 47 -21.56 -1.59 23.39
N PHE A 48 -21.23 -2.15 22.24
CA PHE A 48 -20.15 -1.63 21.40
C PHE A 48 -20.52 -0.27 20.79
N LYS A 49 -21.75 -0.11 20.28
CA LYS A 49 -22.30 1.15 19.75
C LYS A 49 -22.33 2.24 20.83
N GLU A 50 -22.85 1.91 22.03
CA GLU A 50 -22.87 2.84 23.16
C GLU A 50 -21.45 3.29 23.57
N ALA A 51 -20.48 2.37 23.60
CA ALA A 51 -19.10 2.69 23.92
C ALA A 51 -18.44 3.60 22.87
N GLN A 52 -18.78 3.43 21.60
CA GLN A 52 -18.31 4.29 20.52
C GLN A 52 -18.90 5.70 20.62
N GLU A 53 -20.21 5.81 20.87
CA GLU A 53 -20.90 7.10 21.07
C GLU A 53 -20.29 7.84 22.26
N ALA A 54 -20.11 7.17 23.40
CA ALA A 54 -19.47 7.71 24.58
C ALA A 54 -18.05 8.24 24.32
N TYR A 55 -17.24 7.48 23.58
CA TYR A 55 -15.90 7.89 23.22
C TYR A 55 -15.88 9.09 22.27
N ALA A 56 -16.78 9.13 21.28
CA ALA A 56 -16.88 10.24 20.32
C ALA A 56 -17.21 11.60 21.00
N VAL A 57 -17.91 11.56 22.12
CA VAL A 57 -18.24 12.77 22.90
C VAL A 57 -17.15 13.08 23.92
N LEU A 58 -16.66 12.10 24.67
CA LEU A 58 -15.73 12.33 25.79
C LEU A 58 -14.26 12.53 25.35
N SER A 59 -13.90 12.12 24.12
CA SER A 59 -12.54 12.32 23.60
C SER A 59 -12.26 13.75 23.12
N ASP A 60 -13.29 14.53 22.83
CA ASP A 60 -13.17 15.92 22.42
C ASP A 60 -13.41 16.84 23.61
N PRO A 61 -12.46 17.72 23.99
CA PRO A 61 -12.60 18.60 25.13
C PRO A 61 -13.80 19.54 25.07
N GLU A 62 -14.20 19.98 23.87
CA GLU A 62 -15.35 20.89 23.72
C GLU A 62 -16.68 20.13 23.86
N LYS A 63 -16.80 18.96 23.21
CA LYS A 63 -17.98 18.10 23.34
C LYS A 63 -18.16 17.57 24.75
N ARG A 64 -17.05 17.20 25.40
CA ARG A 64 -17.06 16.77 26.80
C ARG A 64 -17.60 17.87 27.71
N ARG A 65 -17.16 19.13 27.55
CA ARG A 65 -17.69 20.28 28.30
C ARG A 65 -19.18 20.49 28.06
N GLN A 66 -19.64 20.35 26.83
CA GLN A 66 -21.07 20.45 26.49
C GLN A 66 -21.86 19.30 27.13
N TYR A 67 -21.32 18.09 27.10
CA TYR A 67 -21.92 16.93 27.75
C TYR A 67 -21.98 17.09 29.29
N ASP A 68 -20.90 17.58 29.91
CA ASP A 68 -20.83 17.81 31.34
C ASP A 68 -21.82 18.90 31.83
N GLN A 69 -22.18 19.85 30.95
CA GLN A 69 -23.15 20.93 31.27
C GLN A 69 -24.61 20.57 30.98
N PHE A 70 -24.87 19.90 29.88
CA PHE A 70 -26.23 19.71 29.37
C PHE A 70 -26.62 18.23 29.25
N GLY A 71 -25.74 17.29 29.57
CA GLY A 71 -25.99 15.85 29.43
C GLY A 71 -26.29 15.44 27.97
N HIS A 72 -27.08 14.39 27.81
CA HIS A 72 -27.52 13.90 26.49
C HIS A 72 -28.35 14.94 25.71
N ALA A 73 -29.02 15.86 26.41
CA ALA A 73 -29.83 16.92 25.76
C ALA A 73 -29.02 17.83 24.86
N ALA A 74 -27.71 17.95 25.06
CA ALA A 74 -26.81 18.71 24.20
C ALA A 74 -26.71 18.12 22.78
N PHE A 75 -26.99 16.84 22.62
CA PHE A 75 -26.82 16.08 21.39
C PHE A 75 -28.12 15.52 20.82
N ASP A 76 -29.23 15.50 21.60
CA ASP A 76 -30.55 15.00 21.17
C ASP A 76 -31.47 16.11 20.60
N GLY A 77 -31.04 17.37 20.64
CA GLY A 77 -31.88 18.52 20.25
C GLY A 77 -31.62 18.98 18.81
N GLY A 78 -32.46 18.57 17.90
CA GLY A 78 -32.59 19.21 16.59
C GLY A 78 -33.23 20.58 16.69
N ALA A 79 -32.47 21.64 16.98
CA ALA A 79 -32.80 23.03 16.61
C ALA A 79 -31.63 23.98 16.88
N GLY A 80 -30.92 24.37 15.84
CA GLY A 80 -30.11 25.59 15.80
C GLY A 80 -28.64 25.44 16.12
N GLY A 81 -27.81 25.21 15.12
CA GLY A 81 -26.38 25.51 15.15
C GLY A 81 -25.46 24.35 14.79
N ALA A 82 -25.06 24.30 13.52
CA ALA A 82 -23.88 23.62 12.97
C ALA A 82 -23.50 22.24 13.56
N GLY A 83 -24.09 21.16 13.02
CA GLY A 83 -23.54 19.81 13.16
C GLY A 83 -24.41 18.78 13.86
N GLY A 84 -25.74 18.85 13.75
CA GLY A 84 -26.65 17.79 14.20
C GLY A 84 -26.54 16.57 13.26
N PHE A 85 -25.87 15.53 13.71
CA PHE A 85 -25.91 14.23 13.03
C PHE A 85 -27.06 13.42 13.61
N ASP A 86 -28.11 13.24 12.82
CA ASP A 86 -29.20 12.30 13.12
C ASP A 86 -28.71 10.87 12.85
N PHE A 87 -28.46 10.13 13.93
CA PHE A 87 -27.99 8.73 13.89
C PHE A 87 -29.13 7.70 13.72
N SER A 88 -30.40 8.14 13.58
CA SER A 88 -31.55 7.27 13.72
C SER A 88 -31.96 6.48 12.47
N GLY A 89 -31.26 6.61 11.32
CA GLY A 89 -31.81 5.99 10.10
C GLY A 89 -30.82 5.56 9.02
N MET A 90 -29.52 5.61 9.24
CA MET A 90 -28.54 5.28 8.21
C MET A 90 -27.77 3.99 8.51
N ASP A 91 -27.64 3.15 7.49
CA ASP A 91 -26.92 1.88 7.50
C ASP A 91 -25.43 2.09 7.84
N MET A 92 -24.98 1.48 8.94
CA MET A 92 -23.72 1.80 9.64
C MET A 92 -22.46 1.29 8.95
N GLY A 93 -22.56 0.62 7.81
CA GLY A 93 -21.41 0.07 7.08
C GLY A 93 -20.62 1.13 6.29
N ASP A 94 -21.29 2.09 5.68
CA ASP A 94 -20.66 3.07 4.78
C ASP A 94 -20.13 4.31 5.50
N ILE A 95 -20.73 4.70 6.64
CA ILE A 95 -20.32 5.90 7.40
C ILE A 95 -19.05 5.63 8.23
N PHE A 96 -18.82 4.36 8.62
CA PHE A 96 -17.66 3.99 9.42
C PHE A 96 -16.34 4.12 8.67
N GLY A 97 -16.32 3.87 7.35
CA GLY A 97 -15.15 4.04 6.49
C GLY A 97 -14.76 5.52 6.30
N ASP A 98 -15.73 6.39 6.10
CA ASP A 98 -15.45 7.78 5.72
C ASP A 98 -15.22 8.70 6.94
N ILE A 99 -15.95 8.55 8.04
CA ILE A 99 -15.78 9.39 9.23
C ILE A 99 -14.65 8.92 10.11
N PHE A 100 -14.44 7.60 10.26
CA PHE A 100 -13.38 7.06 11.08
C PHE A 100 -12.02 7.10 10.38
N GLY A 101 -11.99 6.96 9.06
CA GLY A 101 -10.80 7.15 8.22
C GLY A 101 -10.29 8.60 8.23
N ASP A 102 -11.19 9.57 8.30
CA ASP A 102 -10.86 11.00 8.34
C ASP A 102 -10.48 11.50 9.74
N PHE A 103 -11.02 10.88 10.80
CA PHE A 103 -10.82 11.30 12.18
C PHE A 103 -9.67 10.57 12.91
N PHE A 104 -9.42 9.29 12.59
CA PHE A 104 -8.34 8.49 13.18
C PHE A 104 -7.11 8.31 12.30
N GLY A 105 -7.25 8.49 10.99
CA GLY A 105 -6.15 8.45 10.02
C GLY A 105 -5.41 9.77 9.88
N GLY A 106 -5.00 10.41 10.98
CA GLY A 106 -4.16 11.61 10.99
C GLY A 106 -4.71 12.71 10.09
N GLY A 107 -5.23 13.77 10.69
CA GLY A 107 -5.86 14.95 10.10
C GLY A 107 -5.46 15.19 8.65
N ARG A 108 -6.40 15.18 7.76
CA ARG A 108 -6.29 15.93 6.52
C ARG A 108 -6.03 17.39 6.92
N ARG A 109 -4.77 17.68 7.24
CA ARG A 109 -4.25 19.02 7.06
C ARG A 109 -4.73 19.38 5.67
N ASN A 110 -5.56 20.38 5.60
CA ASN A 110 -5.89 21.10 4.38
C ASN A 110 -4.53 21.44 3.73
N SER A 111 -3.99 20.46 3.03
CA SER A 111 -2.68 20.52 2.40
C SER A 111 -2.89 21.55 1.32
N ASN A 112 -2.41 22.75 1.62
CA ASN A 112 -2.18 23.75 0.59
C ASN A 112 -1.38 23.01 -0.49
N ASN A 113 -2.06 22.55 -1.55
CA ASN A 113 -1.52 21.70 -2.61
C ASN A 113 -0.34 22.34 -3.38
N ASN A 114 0.16 23.46 -2.88
CA ASN A 114 1.31 24.21 -3.38
C ASN A 114 2.61 23.93 -2.58
N GLY A 115 2.58 23.05 -1.58
CA GLY A 115 3.79 22.61 -0.90
C GLY A 115 4.65 21.71 -1.78
N PRO A 116 5.94 21.47 -1.38
CA PRO A 116 6.81 20.50 -2.01
C PRO A 116 6.14 19.11 -2.00
N ALA A 117 5.93 18.53 -3.16
CA ALA A 117 5.32 17.21 -3.30
C ALA A 117 6.27 16.25 -4.00
N GLN A 118 6.35 15.03 -3.50
CA GLN A 118 7.16 13.98 -4.10
C GLN A 118 6.66 13.66 -5.51
N GLY A 119 7.58 13.40 -6.43
CA GLY A 119 7.29 12.96 -7.78
C GLY A 119 6.64 11.58 -7.82
N ALA A 120 5.91 11.29 -8.88
CA ALA A 120 5.31 9.99 -9.10
C ALA A 120 6.39 8.91 -9.28
N SER A 121 6.13 7.72 -8.77
CA SER A 121 6.97 6.56 -9.04
C SER A 121 6.71 6.03 -10.45
N VAL A 122 7.77 5.65 -11.15
CA VAL A 122 7.71 5.04 -12.49
C VAL A 122 7.80 3.54 -12.33
N ARG A 123 6.98 2.79 -13.07
CA ARG A 123 7.01 1.32 -13.08
C ARG A 123 7.67 0.84 -14.36
N LEU A 124 8.53 -0.16 -14.23
CA LEU A 124 9.18 -0.85 -15.33
C LEU A 124 9.12 -2.35 -15.07
N THR A 125 8.80 -3.12 -16.08
CA THR A 125 8.73 -4.59 -15.97
C THR A 125 9.98 -5.22 -16.56
N VAL A 126 10.58 -6.16 -15.84
CA VAL A 126 11.74 -6.94 -16.31
C VAL A 126 11.42 -8.43 -16.26
N ARG A 127 11.81 -9.16 -17.31
CA ARG A 127 11.71 -10.61 -17.35
C ARG A 127 13.04 -11.24 -17.01
N ILE A 128 12.99 -12.24 -16.12
CA ILE A 128 14.14 -13.04 -15.70
C ILE A 128 13.82 -14.53 -15.82
N THR A 129 14.85 -15.36 -15.87
CA THR A 129 14.69 -16.82 -15.84
C THR A 129 14.41 -17.31 -14.41
N PHE A 130 14.01 -18.57 -14.31
CA PHE A 130 13.78 -19.21 -13.00
C PHE A 130 15.06 -19.26 -12.17
N GLU A 131 16.19 -19.61 -12.79
CA GLU A 131 17.49 -19.68 -12.15
C GLU A 131 17.95 -18.30 -11.67
N GLU A 132 17.76 -17.26 -12.50
CA GLU A 132 18.06 -15.88 -12.12
C GLU A 132 17.21 -15.43 -10.93
N ALA A 133 15.95 -15.88 -10.80
CA ALA A 133 15.13 -15.60 -9.65
C ALA A 133 15.59 -16.32 -8.38
N VAL A 134 16.11 -17.54 -8.51
CA VAL A 134 16.64 -18.31 -7.36
C VAL A 134 17.94 -17.72 -6.86
N PHE A 135 18.89 -17.43 -7.74
CA PHE A 135 20.24 -17.01 -7.35
C PHE A 135 20.40 -15.48 -7.25
N GLY A 136 19.47 -14.73 -7.81
CA GLY A 136 19.60 -13.31 -8.03
C GLY A 136 20.43 -12.99 -9.27
N CYS A 137 20.25 -11.81 -9.80
CA CYS A 137 20.98 -11.34 -10.98
C CYS A 137 21.07 -9.82 -11.00
N SER A 138 21.98 -9.30 -11.83
CA SER A 138 22.07 -7.89 -12.15
C SER A 138 21.59 -7.66 -13.57
N LYS A 139 20.62 -6.77 -13.78
CA LYS A 139 20.09 -6.43 -15.10
C LYS A 139 20.33 -4.96 -15.40
N GLU A 140 20.83 -4.67 -16.59
CA GLU A 140 20.92 -3.32 -17.10
C GLU A 140 19.57 -2.94 -17.72
N LEU A 141 18.95 -1.88 -17.20
CA LEU A 141 17.65 -1.39 -17.64
C LEU A 141 17.79 -0.01 -18.27
N GLU A 142 17.18 0.17 -19.41
CA GLU A 142 17.11 1.45 -20.11
C GLU A 142 15.67 2.00 -19.98
N PHE A 143 15.56 3.23 -19.47
CA PHE A 143 14.25 3.87 -19.26
C PHE A 143 14.35 5.39 -19.46
N PRO A 144 13.23 6.05 -19.79
CA PRO A 144 13.19 7.49 -19.88
C PRO A 144 13.34 8.12 -18.50
N TYR A 145 14.29 9.05 -18.37
CA TYR A 145 14.55 9.79 -17.16
C TYR A 145 14.48 11.29 -17.45
N LYS A 146 13.71 12.03 -16.66
CA LYS A 146 13.60 13.49 -16.79
C LYS A 146 14.70 14.15 -15.97
N GLU A 147 15.74 14.60 -16.64
CA GLU A 147 16.83 15.38 -16.04
C GLU A 147 16.42 16.85 -15.95
N GLU A 148 16.87 17.53 -14.92
CA GLU A 148 16.67 18.97 -14.79
C GLU A 148 17.32 19.72 -15.94
N CYS A 149 16.61 20.65 -16.54
CA CYS A 149 17.13 21.47 -17.66
C CYS A 149 18.27 22.35 -17.17
N LYS A 150 19.43 22.17 -17.74
CA LYS A 150 20.65 22.93 -17.39
C LYS A 150 20.53 24.44 -17.63
N THR A 151 19.67 24.83 -18.58
CA THR A 151 19.51 26.22 -19.02
C THR A 151 18.60 27.02 -18.09
N CYS A 152 17.52 26.41 -17.59
CA CYS A 152 16.56 27.09 -16.73
C CYS A 152 16.53 26.57 -15.30
N HIS A 153 17.34 25.56 -14.95
CA HIS A 153 17.41 24.98 -13.61
C HIS A 153 16.02 24.63 -13.03
N GLY A 154 15.23 23.88 -13.80
CA GLY A 154 13.91 23.40 -13.37
C GLY A 154 12.77 24.42 -13.42
N THR A 155 13.05 25.73 -13.67
CA THR A 155 12.01 26.77 -13.65
C THR A 155 11.10 26.73 -14.87
N GLY A 156 11.56 26.22 -16.00
CA GLY A 156 10.86 26.25 -17.29
C GLY A 156 10.84 27.61 -17.96
N ALA A 157 11.28 28.67 -17.29
CA ALA A 157 11.34 30.02 -17.84
C ALA A 157 12.67 30.26 -18.60
N LYS A 158 12.64 31.16 -19.56
CA LYS A 158 13.82 31.58 -20.27
C LYS A 158 14.86 32.21 -19.31
N PRO A 159 16.16 31.98 -19.48
CA PRO A 159 17.19 32.61 -18.65
C PRO A 159 17.00 34.15 -18.59
N GLY A 160 17.05 34.69 -17.37
CA GLY A 160 16.77 36.11 -17.12
C GLY A 160 15.32 36.46 -16.84
N THR A 161 14.40 35.49 -16.98
CA THR A 161 12.98 35.65 -16.60
C THR A 161 12.60 34.64 -15.49
N SER A 162 11.58 34.94 -14.74
CA SER A 162 11.05 34.05 -13.66
C SER A 162 9.59 33.73 -13.89
N PRO A 163 9.12 32.56 -13.39
CA PRO A 163 7.69 32.25 -13.39
C PRO A 163 6.94 33.24 -12.49
N GLU A 164 5.87 33.84 -13.02
CA GLU A 164 5.00 34.77 -12.28
C GLU A 164 3.88 34.01 -11.54
N THR A 165 3.40 34.58 -10.44
CA THR A 165 2.24 34.03 -9.75
C THR A 165 0.99 34.14 -10.63
N CYS A 166 0.23 33.07 -10.80
CA CYS A 166 -0.99 33.08 -11.59
C CYS A 166 -2.02 34.01 -10.98
N SER A 167 -2.42 35.04 -11.70
CA SER A 167 -3.39 36.05 -11.25
C SER A 167 -4.77 35.45 -10.98
N LYS A 168 -5.21 34.46 -11.77
CA LYS A 168 -6.54 33.86 -11.67
C LYS A 168 -6.73 33.03 -10.38
N CYS A 169 -5.75 32.32 -9.94
CA CYS A 169 -5.82 31.50 -8.72
C CYS A 169 -5.02 32.05 -7.53
N GLY A 170 -4.34 33.20 -7.71
CA GLY A 170 -3.49 33.79 -6.68
C GLY A 170 -2.39 32.83 -6.18
N GLY A 171 -1.82 32.01 -7.07
CA GLY A 171 -0.81 31.01 -6.72
C GLY A 171 -1.34 29.69 -6.16
N LYS A 172 -2.66 29.55 -5.92
CA LYS A 172 -3.27 28.35 -5.30
C LYS A 172 -3.35 27.14 -6.23
N GLY A 173 -3.23 27.33 -7.56
CA GLY A 173 -3.33 26.25 -8.55
C GLY A 173 -4.76 25.74 -8.78
N LYS A 174 -5.73 26.17 -7.96
CA LYS A 174 -7.14 25.77 -8.03
C LYS A 174 -8.04 27.00 -7.98
N VAL A 175 -9.19 26.92 -8.62
CA VAL A 175 -10.25 27.91 -8.56
C VAL A 175 -11.50 27.26 -8.00
N VAL A 176 -12.20 27.97 -7.14
CA VAL A 176 -13.46 27.53 -6.54
C VAL A 176 -14.61 28.24 -7.24
N TYR A 177 -15.49 27.46 -7.83
CA TYR A 177 -16.74 27.95 -8.40
C TYR A 177 -17.87 27.64 -7.43
N SER A 178 -18.55 28.66 -6.95
CA SER A 178 -19.76 28.49 -6.14
C SER A 178 -20.95 28.46 -7.08
N GLN A 179 -21.68 27.38 -7.12
CA GLN A 179 -22.91 27.25 -7.93
C GLN A 179 -24.09 27.07 -6.98
N GLN A 180 -25.10 27.92 -7.14
CA GLN A 180 -26.32 27.81 -6.37
C GLN A 180 -27.18 26.71 -6.98
N SER A 181 -27.50 25.66 -6.21
CA SER A 181 -28.39 24.59 -6.58
C SER A 181 -29.69 24.66 -5.72
N LEU A 182 -30.72 23.93 -6.13
CA LEU A 182 -31.99 23.83 -5.36
C LEU A 182 -31.80 23.28 -3.94
N PHE A 183 -30.63 22.65 -3.66
CA PHE A 183 -30.27 22.06 -2.34
C PHE A 183 -29.22 22.87 -1.59
N GLY A 184 -28.90 24.11 -2.00
CA GLY A 184 -27.91 24.95 -1.33
C GLY A 184 -26.72 25.34 -2.22
N MET A 185 -25.73 26.04 -1.64
CA MET A 185 -24.51 26.45 -2.34
C MET A 185 -23.54 25.28 -2.44
N MET A 186 -23.33 24.79 -3.65
CA MET A 186 -22.28 23.79 -3.96
C MET A 186 -21.00 24.52 -4.36
N GLN A 187 -19.89 24.20 -3.67
CA GLN A 187 -18.57 24.67 -4.04
C GLN A 187 -17.85 23.60 -4.85
N ASN A 188 -17.57 23.88 -6.11
CA ASN A 188 -16.80 22.99 -6.99
C ASN A 188 -15.37 23.51 -7.12
N VAL A 189 -14.39 22.71 -6.70
CA VAL A 189 -12.97 23.03 -6.78
C VAL A 189 -12.40 22.43 -8.06
N GLN A 190 -11.97 23.28 -8.99
CA GLN A 190 -11.38 22.86 -10.26
C GLN A 190 -9.91 23.27 -10.36
N THR A 191 -9.14 22.52 -11.12
CA THR A 191 -7.77 22.92 -11.47
C THR A 191 -7.80 24.23 -12.25
N CYS A 192 -6.96 25.19 -11.88
CA CYS A 192 -6.91 26.48 -12.57
C CYS A 192 -6.52 26.28 -14.04
N PRO A 193 -7.35 26.68 -15.00
CA PRO A 193 -7.09 26.46 -16.42
C PRO A 193 -5.87 27.24 -16.95
N ASP A 194 -5.57 28.39 -16.36
CA ASP A 194 -4.49 29.27 -16.83
C ASP A 194 -3.10 28.74 -16.45
N CYS A 195 -2.95 28.16 -15.25
CA CYS A 195 -1.67 27.63 -14.81
C CYS A 195 -1.61 26.09 -14.79
N GLY A 196 -2.68 25.39 -15.14
CA GLY A 196 -2.74 23.93 -15.12
C GLY A 196 -2.44 23.29 -13.76
N GLY A 197 -2.76 24.00 -12.67
CA GLY A 197 -2.54 23.52 -11.30
C GLY A 197 -1.20 23.90 -10.67
N THR A 198 -0.27 24.51 -11.42
CA THR A 198 1.06 24.88 -10.91
C THR A 198 1.05 26.11 -10.01
N GLY A 199 0.04 26.94 -10.07
CA GLY A 199 -0.02 28.23 -9.39
C GLY A 199 0.88 29.31 -9.99
N LYS A 200 1.67 28.97 -11.02
CA LYS A 200 2.62 29.87 -11.69
C LYS A 200 2.39 29.88 -13.21
N VAL A 201 2.63 31.00 -13.84
CA VAL A 201 2.55 31.18 -15.30
C VAL A 201 3.90 31.60 -15.83
N ILE A 202 4.33 30.94 -16.91
CA ILE A 202 5.59 31.24 -17.61
C ILE A 202 5.25 31.98 -18.90
N ARG A 203 5.60 33.27 -18.98
CA ARG A 203 5.37 34.07 -20.21
C ARG A 203 6.36 33.71 -21.30
N GLU A 204 7.64 33.71 -20.98
CA GLU A 204 8.69 33.30 -21.89
C GLU A 204 9.22 31.91 -21.50
N LYS A 205 8.94 30.93 -22.35
CA LYS A 205 9.35 29.55 -22.13
C LYS A 205 10.84 29.37 -22.46
N CYS A 206 11.53 28.56 -21.65
CA CYS A 206 12.87 28.12 -21.92
C CYS A 206 12.93 27.40 -23.29
N PRO A 207 13.85 27.75 -24.19
CA PRO A 207 13.92 27.16 -25.53
C PRO A 207 14.24 25.67 -25.49
N ASP A 208 15.08 25.22 -24.56
CA ASP A 208 15.55 23.84 -24.49
C ASP A 208 14.49 22.88 -23.95
N CYS A 209 13.82 23.23 -22.86
CA CYS A 209 12.79 22.38 -22.23
C CYS A 209 11.36 22.76 -22.60
N ARG A 210 11.14 23.85 -23.36
CA ARG A 210 9.85 24.34 -23.81
C ARG A 210 8.84 24.60 -22.68
N GLY A 211 9.35 25.01 -21.53
CA GLY A 211 8.51 25.35 -20.36
C GLY A 211 8.31 24.21 -19.36
N THR A 212 8.82 23.00 -19.62
CA THR A 212 8.65 21.85 -18.71
C THR A 212 9.61 21.89 -17.52
N GLY A 213 10.73 22.60 -17.62
CA GLY A 213 11.82 22.57 -16.63
C GLY A 213 12.71 21.33 -16.70
N TYR A 214 12.34 20.32 -17.48
CA TYR A 214 13.04 19.04 -17.55
C TYR A 214 13.25 18.58 -18.99
N ILE A 215 14.32 17.81 -19.22
CA ILE A 215 14.66 17.20 -20.50
C ILE A 215 14.63 15.69 -20.34
N SER A 216 13.86 15.01 -21.19
CA SER A 216 13.80 13.54 -21.16
C SER A 216 15.03 12.96 -21.86
N LYS A 217 15.76 12.09 -21.14
CA LYS A 217 16.90 11.31 -21.66
C LYS A 217 16.70 9.84 -21.36
N LYS A 218 17.24 8.98 -22.19
CA LYS A 218 17.35 7.56 -21.88
C LYS A 218 18.55 7.34 -20.98
N VAL A 219 18.32 6.75 -19.82
CA VAL A 219 19.37 6.42 -18.85
C VAL A 219 19.43 4.92 -18.69
N ARG A 220 20.65 4.40 -18.67
CA ARG A 220 20.92 2.99 -18.35
C ARG A 220 21.32 2.88 -16.90
N LYS A 221 20.70 1.95 -16.20
CA LYS A 221 20.98 1.68 -14.78
C LYS A 221 21.00 0.18 -14.54
N THR A 222 22.08 -0.29 -13.92
CA THR A 222 22.14 -1.65 -13.41
C THR A 222 21.32 -1.75 -12.14
N VAL A 223 20.38 -2.69 -12.12
CA VAL A 223 19.51 -2.99 -10.98
C VAL A 223 19.83 -4.39 -10.51
N GLU A 224 20.15 -4.51 -9.24
CA GLU A 224 20.39 -5.79 -8.58
C GLU A 224 19.05 -6.39 -8.14
N ILE A 225 18.76 -7.57 -8.65
CA ILE A 225 17.58 -8.37 -8.31
C ILE A 225 18.00 -9.36 -7.26
N PRO A 226 17.43 -9.31 -6.04
CA PRO A 226 17.85 -10.18 -4.95
C PRO A 226 17.48 -11.64 -5.22
N ALA A 227 18.30 -12.55 -4.72
CA ALA A 227 18.04 -13.98 -4.74
C ALA A 227 16.73 -14.29 -3.99
N GLY A 228 15.96 -15.23 -4.52
CA GLY A 228 14.71 -15.65 -3.93
C GLY A 228 13.49 -14.78 -4.29
N ILE A 229 13.65 -13.80 -5.15
CA ILE A 229 12.54 -12.95 -5.62
C ILE A 229 11.43 -13.79 -6.25
N ASP A 230 10.18 -13.40 -6.01
CA ASP A 230 9.02 -14.07 -6.59
C ASP A 230 8.43 -13.31 -7.76
N ASN A 231 7.61 -14.01 -8.55
CA ASN A 231 6.91 -13.41 -9.68
C ASN A 231 5.98 -12.28 -9.21
N GLY A 232 5.99 -11.14 -9.91
CA GLY A 232 5.19 -9.96 -9.59
C GLY A 232 5.74 -9.09 -8.44
N GLN A 233 6.85 -9.48 -7.81
CA GLN A 233 7.49 -8.63 -6.81
C GLN A 233 8.25 -7.47 -7.47
N SER A 234 8.33 -6.35 -6.73
CA SER A 234 8.99 -5.13 -7.24
C SER A 234 10.22 -4.77 -6.44
N VAL A 235 11.29 -4.45 -7.14
CA VAL A 235 12.53 -3.86 -6.59
C VAL A 235 12.45 -2.35 -6.72
N ARG A 236 12.66 -1.63 -5.63
CA ARG A 236 12.62 -0.16 -5.59
C ARG A 236 14.00 0.44 -5.75
N VAL A 237 14.17 1.27 -6.77
CA VAL A 237 15.37 2.07 -7.01
C VAL A 237 15.04 3.53 -6.71
N ARG A 238 15.59 4.05 -5.62
CA ARG A 238 15.25 5.38 -5.10
C ARG A 238 15.73 6.50 -6.04
N GLY A 239 14.88 7.55 -6.20
CA GLY A 239 15.24 8.78 -6.91
C GLY A 239 15.26 8.68 -8.43
N TYR A 240 14.83 7.56 -9.02
CA TYR A 240 14.76 7.37 -10.47
C TYR A 240 13.34 7.48 -11.05
N GLY A 241 12.39 7.99 -10.26
CA GLY A 241 11.05 8.32 -10.71
C GLY A 241 10.94 9.72 -11.32
N GLU A 242 9.70 10.20 -11.46
CA GLU A 242 9.38 11.54 -11.93
C GLU A 242 9.92 12.62 -10.98
N PRO A 243 10.28 13.80 -11.49
CA PRO A 243 10.67 14.92 -10.65
C PRO A 243 9.51 15.35 -9.72
N GLY A 244 9.85 15.76 -8.51
CA GLY A 244 8.89 16.31 -7.56
C GLY A 244 8.36 17.68 -8.01
N ARG A 245 7.20 18.05 -7.44
CA ARG A 245 6.60 19.37 -7.68
C ARG A 245 7.07 20.36 -6.60
N ASN A 246 7.21 21.63 -6.99
CA ASN A 246 7.55 22.73 -6.09
C ASN A 246 8.79 22.47 -5.20
N GLY A 247 9.84 21.88 -5.78
CA GLY A 247 11.07 21.54 -5.06
C GLY A 247 10.97 20.27 -4.18
N GLY A 248 9.91 19.48 -4.35
CA GLY A 248 9.79 18.19 -3.69
C GLY A 248 10.78 17.14 -4.21
N PRO A 249 11.01 16.05 -3.45
CA PRO A 249 11.92 14.99 -3.86
C PRO A 249 11.37 14.23 -5.07
N ARG A 250 12.27 13.63 -5.83
CA ARG A 250 11.89 12.74 -6.94
C ARG A 250 11.16 11.50 -6.42
N GLY A 251 10.33 10.93 -7.29
CA GLY A 251 9.76 9.60 -7.07
C GLY A 251 10.81 8.48 -7.24
N ASP A 252 10.38 7.25 -7.14
CA ASP A 252 11.22 6.07 -7.25
C ASP A 252 10.93 5.31 -8.55
N LEU A 253 11.88 4.52 -9.02
CA LEU A 253 11.65 3.52 -10.05
C LEU A 253 11.31 2.20 -9.37
N LEU A 254 10.15 1.64 -9.72
CA LEU A 254 9.67 0.34 -9.27
C LEU A 254 9.88 -0.66 -10.42
N VAL A 255 10.82 -1.58 -10.24
CA VAL A 255 11.11 -2.61 -11.22
C VAL A 255 10.33 -3.86 -10.84
N GLU A 256 9.24 -4.12 -11.54
CA GLU A 256 8.42 -5.33 -11.38
C GLU A 256 9.08 -6.50 -12.10
N VAL A 257 9.29 -7.58 -11.36
CA VAL A 257 9.99 -8.76 -11.87
C VAL A 257 8.97 -9.81 -12.31
N LEU A 258 9.05 -10.19 -13.59
CA LEU A 258 8.31 -11.33 -14.13
C LEU A 258 9.26 -12.51 -14.29
N VAL A 259 8.99 -13.59 -13.56
CA VAL A 259 9.77 -14.82 -13.63
C VAL A 259 9.20 -15.72 -14.72
N SER A 260 10.05 -16.10 -15.67
CA SER A 260 9.69 -17.06 -16.73
C SER A 260 9.49 -18.44 -16.13
N ARG A 261 8.48 -19.17 -16.62
CA ARG A 261 8.24 -20.56 -16.20
C ARG A 261 9.42 -21.44 -16.60
N SER A 262 9.83 -22.31 -15.69
CA SER A 262 10.79 -23.38 -15.99
C SER A 262 10.03 -24.65 -16.44
N ASN A 263 10.56 -25.36 -17.44
CA ASN A 263 10.00 -26.66 -17.85
C ASN A 263 10.35 -27.79 -16.88
N ALA A 264 11.39 -27.59 -16.06
CA ALA A 264 11.90 -28.60 -15.15
C ALA A 264 11.46 -28.42 -13.70
N PHE A 265 11.17 -27.18 -13.31
CA PHE A 265 10.94 -26.80 -11.93
C PHE A 265 9.65 -26.00 -11.78
N GLU A 266 8.89 -26.33 -10.74
CA GLU A 266 7.75 -25.56 -10.27
C GLU A 266 8.08 -24.99 -8.89
N ARG A 267 7.76 -23.72 -8.65
CA ARG A 267 7.98 -23.05 -7.37
C ARG A 267 6.68 -22.90 -6.61
N GLN A 268 6.70 -23.25 -5.32
CA GLN A 268 5.64 -22.94 -4.37
C GLN A 268 6.31 -22.32 -3.12
N ASP A 269 6.17 -21.03 -2.95
CA ASP A 269 6.87 -20.24 -1.93
C ASP A 269 8.41 -20.38 -2.02
N MET A 270 9.02 -20.99 -1.00
CA MET A 270 10.45 -21.28 -0.98
C MET A 270 10.79 -22.70 -1.46
N ASN A 271 9.79 -23.54 -1.72
CA ASN A 271 10.03 -24.89 -2.14
C ASN A 271 10.00 -25.02 -3.66
N ILE A 272 10.76 -25.99 -4.16
CA ILE A 272 10.82 -26.34 -5.56
C ILE A 272 10.25 -27.75 -5.72
N PHE A 273 9.51 -27.96 -6.79
CA PHE A 273 8.94 -29.25 -7.17
C PHE A 273 9.43 -29.63 -8.55
N SER A 274 9.79 -30.89 -8.71
CA SER A 274 10.14 -31.46 -10.02
C SER A 274 9.76 -32.94 -10.10
N ASN A 275 9.80 -33.47 -11.31
CA ASN A 275 9.61 -34.89 -11.55
C ASN A 275 10.91 -35.50 -12.03
N ALA A 276 11.20 -36.72 -11.58
CA ALA A 276 12.31 -37.52 -12.05
C ALA A 276 11.78 -38.86 -12.58
N SER A 277 12.10 -39.15 -13.81
CA SER A 277 11.73 -40.42 -14.43
C SER A 277 12.80 -41.50 -14.07
N ILE A 278 12.33 -42.62 -13.58
CA ILE A 278 13.17 -43.79 -13.25
C ILE A 278 12.69 -45.03 -14.00
N SER A 279 13.62 -45.95 -14.30
CA SER A 279 13.23 -47.23 -14.87
C SER A 279 12.58 -48.11 -13.82
N PHE A 280 11.70 -49.02 -14.27
CA PHE A 280 11.08 -50.00 -13.38
C PHE A 280 12.13 -50.88 -12.66
N GLY A 281 13.25 -51.22 -13.34
CA GLY A 281 14.36 -51.98 -12.71
C GLY A 281 14.97 -51.27 -11.52
N ILE A 282 15.25 -49.95 -11.62
CA ILE A 282 15.76 -49.14 -10.51
C ILE A 282 14.71 -49.03 -9.38
N ALA A 283 13.44 -48.90 -9.75
CA ALA A 283 12.38 -48.83 -8.74
C ALA A 283 12.23 -50.15 -7.95
N ALA A 284 12.36 -51.30 -8.63
CA ALA A 284 12.21 -52.62 -8.03
C ALA A 284 13.45 -53.04 -7.20
N LEU A 285 14.63 -52.87 -7.78
CA LEU A 285 15.89 -53.38 -7.20
C LEU A 285 16.66 -52.35 -6.39
N GLY A 286 16.29 -51.09 -6.51
CA GLY A 286 17.06 -49.96 -6.01
C GLY A 286 18.18 -49.58 -6.98
N GLY A 287 18.83 -48.46 -6.69
CA GLY A 287 19.98 -48.00 -7.47
C GLY A 287 20.12 -46.49 -7.44
N ASP A 288 21.19 -46.01 -8.03
CA ASP A 288 21.50 -44.58 -8.07
C ASP A 288 20.87 -43.91 -9.29
N ILE A 289 20.27 -42.75 -9.04
CA ILE A 289 19.73 -41.90 -10.08
C ILE A 289 20.35 -40.52 -10.02
N ARG A 290 20.43 -39.87 -11.17
CA ARG A 290 20.83 -38.48 -11.26
C ARG A 290 19.60 -37.60 -11.23
N ILE A 291 19.51 -36.68 -10.28
CA ILE A 291 18.42 -35.73 -10.11
C ILE A 291 18.97 -34.35 -10.41
N ARG A 292 18.32 -33.66 -11.35
CA ARG A 292 18.59 -32.26 -11.65
C ARG A 292 18.02 -31.38 -10.55
N THR A 293 18.87 -30.55 -9.95
CA THR A 293 18.46 -29.49 -9.01
C THR A 293 18.87 -28.12 -9.54
N VAL A 294 18.39 -27.05 -8.90
CA VAL A 294 18.79 -25.68 -9.25
C VAL A 294 20.29 -25.42 -9.01
N ASP A 295 20.92 -26.16 -8.08
CA ASP A 295 22.35 -26.03 -7.76
C ASP A 295 23.21 -26.97 -8.64
N GLY A 296 22.62 -27.71 -9.57
CA GLY A 296 23.28 -28.73 -10.38
C GLY A 296 22.72 -30.13 -10.11
N ASP A 297 23.33 -31.12 -10.75
CA ASP A 297 22.92 -32.53 -10.63
C ASP A 297 23.42 -33.12 -9.32
N ILE A 298 22.59 -33.94 -8.69
CA ILE A 298 22.94 -34.75 -7.53
C ILE A 298 22.66 -36.22 -7.81
N ILE A 299 23.42 -37.12 -7.15
CA ILE A 299 23.16 -38.55 -7.16
C ILE A 299 22.28 -38.87 -5.94
N TYR A 300 21.21 -39.62 -6.15
CA TYR A 300 20.28 -40.06 -5.11
C TYR A 300 20.10 -41.57 -5.23
N THR A 301 20.26 -42.28 -4.12
CA THR A 301 20.06 -43.73 -4.07
C THR A 301 18.60 -44.05 -3.77
N VAL A 302 17.92 -44.66 -4.75
CA VAL A 302 16.53 -45.11 -4.66
C VAL A 302 16.50 -46.45 -3.89
N ALA A 303 15.64 -46.55 -2.89
CA ALA A 303 15.45 -47.80 -2.15
C ALA A 303 14.69 -48.83 -3.01
N PRO A 304 15.00 -50.14 -2.85
CA PRO A 304 14.26 -51.20 -3.51
C PRO A 304 12.76 -51.15 -3.16
N GLY A 305 11.89 -51.40 -4.16
CA GLY A 305 10.44 -51.39 -3.98
C GLY A 305 9.80 -50.02 -3.94
N THR A 306 10.54 -48.97 -4.33
CA THR A 306 10.00 -47.58 -4.39
C THR A 306 8.83 -47.49 -5.39
N GLN A 307 7.70 -46.93 -4.95
CA GLN A 307 6.50 -46.81 -5.77
C GLN A 307 6.48 -45.52 -6.62
N SER A 308 5.82 -45.58 -7.77
CA SER A 308 5.59 -44.38 -8.59
C SER A 308 4.79 -43.35 -7.80
N GLY A 309 5.13 -42.06 -7.95
CA GLY A 309 4.55 -40.97 -7.17
C GLY A 309 5.19 -40.74 -5.81
N THR A 310 6.20 -41.58 -5.43
CA THR A 310 6.97 -41.33 -4.20
C THR A 310 7.68 -39.99 -4.28
N ARG A 311 7.48 -39.17 -3.25
CA ARG A 311 8.13 -37.86 -3.13
C ARG A 311 9.35 -37.94 -2.22
N ILE A 312 10.47 -37.53 -2.74
CA ILE A 312 11.71 -37.38 -1.99
C ILE A 312 11.99 -35.92 -1.67
N ARG A 313 12.49 -35.64 -0.49
CA ARG A 313 12.81 -34.29 -0.02
C ARG A 313 14.32 -34.09 -0.02
N LEU A 314 14.78 -33.15 -0.79
CA LEU A 314 16.17 -32.70 -0.83
C LEU A 314 16.27 -31.43 0.02
N LYS A 315 16.72 -31.60 1.26
CA LYS A 315 16.75 -30.52 2.26
C LYS A 315 17.67 -29.37 1.82
N GLY A 316 17.19 -28.13 1.92
CA GLY A 316 17.97 -26.92 1.62
C GLY A 316 18.28 -26.70 0.13
N LYS A 317 17.64 -27.47 -0.79
CA LYS A 317 17.80 -27.35 -2.24
C LYS A 317 16.68 -26.52 -2.92
N GLY A 318 15.89 -25.80 -2.12
CA GLY A 318 14.86 -24.89 -2.58
C GLY A 318 15.36 -23.47 -2.83
N VAL A 319 14.44 -22.52 -2.86
CA VAL A 319 14.69 -21.09 -3.10
C VAL A 319 15.14 -20.42 -1.80
N PRO A 320 16.16 -19.55 -1.83
CA PRO A 320 16.57 -18.79 -0.66
C PRO A 320 15.55 -17.72 -0.28
N SER A 321 15.48 -17.40 1.00
CA SER A 321 14.64 -16.30 1.47
C SER A 321 15.27 -14.95 1.11
N ILE A 322 14.44 -14.02 0.60
CA ILE A 322 14.87 -12.63 0.29
C ILE A 322 15.41 -11.92 1.54
N ARG A 323 14.83 -12.21 2.71
CA ARG A 323 15.21 -11.55 3.98
C ARG A 323 16.47 -12.13 4.60
N ASN A 324 16.66 -13.43 4.46
CA ASN A 324 17.82 -14.14 5.03
C ASN A 324 18.30 -15.21 4.04
N LYS A 325 19.38 -14.93 3.33
CA LYS A 325 19.97 -15.83 2.33
C LYS A 325 20.43 -17.17 2.91
N ALA A 326 20.67 -17.27 4.21
CA ALA A 326 21.06 -18.53 4.87
C ALA A 326 19.87 -19.50 5.01
N VAL A 327 18.65 -19.01 4.93
CA VAL A 327 17.44 -19.84 5.00
C VAL A 327 17.00 -20.17 3.58
N ARG A 328 16.97 -21.48 3.26
CA ARG A 328 16.48 -21.99 1.97
C ARG A 328 15.34 -22.97 2.23
N GLY A 329 14.41 -23.01 1.30
CA GLY A 329 13.39 -24.05 1.22
C GLY A 329 13.98 -25.39 0.77
N ASP A 330 13.12 -26.34 0.50
CA ASP A 330 13.48 -27.69 0.09
C ASP A 330 13.07 -27.94 -1.36
N HIS A 331 13.70 -28.92 -1.97
CA HIS A 331 13.31 -29.41 -3.29
C HIS A 331 12.63 -30.78 -3.12
N TYR A 332 11.40 -30.87 -3.57
CA TYR A 332 10.59 -32.08 -3.59
C TYR A 332 10.59 -32.67 -4.99
N VAL A 333 11.06 -33.89 -5.10
CA VAL A 333 11.15 -34.61 -6.38
C VAL A 333 10.18 -35.78 -6.37
N CYS A 334 9.27 -35.82 -7.32
CA CYS A 334 8.35 -36.93 -7.53
C CYS A 334 8.99 -37.95 -8.47
N LEU A 335 9.15 -39.19 -8.00
CA LEU A 335 9.66 -40.27 -8.81
C LEU A 335 8.53 -40.90 -9.65
N LEU A 336 8.72 -40.95 -10.94
CA LEU A 336 7.74 -41.50 -11.87
C LEU A 336 8.37 -42.66 -12.67
N TYR A 337 7.65 -43.77 -12.80
CA TYR A 337 8.09 -44.84 -13.69
C TYR A 337 7.91 -44.40 -15.15
N THR A 338 8.94 -44.68 -15.94
CA THR A 338 8.80 -44.69 -17.38
C THR A 338 8.74 -46.16 -17.84
N SER A 339 7.64 -46.54 -18.46
CA SER A 339 7.59 -47.81 -19.19
C SER A 339 8.53 -47.70 -20.40
N PRO A 340 9.42 -48.68 -20.62
CA PRO A 340 10.12 -48.72 -21.89
C PRO A 340 9.08 -48.93 -23.00
N SER A 341 8.88 -47.92 -23.85
CA SER A 341 8.09 -48.03 -25.06
C SER A 341 8.84 -48.85 -26.10
#